data_bd527276c69bccaa03e819aa2ca9b18c
#
_entry.id   bd527276c69bccaa03e819aa2ca9b18c
#
_cell.length_a   1.000
_cell.length_b   1.000
_cell.length_c   1.000
_cell.angle_alpha   90.00
_cell.angle_beta   90.00
_cell.angle_gamma   90.00
#
_symmetry.space_group_name_H-M   'P 1'
#
loop_
_entity.id
_entity.type
_entity.pdbx_description
1 polymer ?
#
loop_
_entity_poly.entity_id
_entity_poly.type
_entity_poly.pdbx_seq_one_letter_code
_entity_poly.pdbx_strand_id
1 'polypeptide(L)'
;METNSLMLDTVLLPETKNLLDKITPEKLPKNTYLGGGTAIALQLGHRRSVDLDFFTPTEFVERQWEEKLKKDFGFKLLKRDWQTLIGYIKEVKISLFAYKYRQIAPKKSYGKILIAALQDLTAMKLDTILGRGTKRDLIDI
;
A
#
# COMPACT_ATOMS: atom_id res chain seq x y z
N MET A 1 -13.15 -14.56 9.05
CA MET A 1 -11.69 -14.66 8.96
C MET A 1 -11.06 -14.15 10.22
N GLU A 2 -10.31 -15.00 10.85
CA GLU A 2 -9.65 -14.65 12.10
C GLU A 2 -8.70 -13.47 11.91
N THR A 3 -8.01 -13.43 10.77
CA THR A 3 -7.08 -12.34 10.54
C THR A 3 -7.75 -10.99 10.55
N ASN A 4 -8.98 -10.91 10.02
CA ASN A 4 -9.70 -9.66 10.04
C ASN A 4 -10.07 -9.24 11.45
N SER A 5 -10.41 -10.20 12.31
CA SER A 5 -10.78 -9.88 13.67
C SER A 5 -9.59 -9.37 14.49
N LEU A 6 -8.36 -9.57 14.00
CA LEU A 6 -7.16 -9.09 14.64
C LEU A 6 -6.72 -7.72 14.14
N MET A 7 -7.41 -7.20 13.11
CA MET A 7 -7.09 -5.88 12.58
C MET A 7 -7.90 -4.83 13.30
N LEU A 8 -7.34 -3.65 13.41
CA LEU A 8 -7.95 -2.57 14.18
C LEU A 8 -8.48 -1.50 13.25
N ASP A 9 -9.68 -1.71 12.75
CA ASP A 9 -10.35 -0.79 11.82
C ASP A 9 -10.36 0.64 12.34
N THR A 10 -10.42 0.80 13.66
CA THR A 10 -10.55 2.11 14.26
C THR A 10 -9.35 3.01 14.02
N VAL A 11 -8.24 2.46 13.53
CA VAL A 11 -7.08 3.30 13.22
C VAL A 11 -7.26 4.02 11.88
N LEU A 12 -8.27 3.66 11.11
CA LEU A 12 -8.53 4.29 9.81
C LEU A 12 -9.52 5.43 9.97
N LEU A 13 -9.29 6.51 9.24
CA LEU A 13 -10.29 7.55 9.11
C LEU A 13 -11.45 7.01 8.28
N PRO A 14 -12.67 7.53 8.49
CA PRO A 14 -13.84 7.00 7.77
C PRO A 14 -13.68 6.99 6.25
N GLU A 15 -13.14 8.04 5.67
CA GLU A 15 -12.98 8.10 4.22
C GLU A 15 -11.96 7.10 3.73
N THR A 16 -10.91 6.84 4.50
CA THR A 16 -9.91 5.84 4.15
C THR A 16 -10.51 4.44 4.20
N LYS A 17 -11.27 4.17 5.25
CA LYS A 17 -11.93 2.87 5.39
C LYS A 17 -12.95 2.65 4.28
N ASN A 18 -13.74 3.66 3.96
CA ASN A 18 -14.73 3.56 2.90
C ASN A 18 -14.08 3.25 1.56
N LEU A 19 -12.97 3.92 1.27
CA LEU A 19 -12.24 3.67 0.04
C LEU A 19 -11.67 2.25 0.03
N LEU A 20 -11.06 1.85 1.12
CA LEU A 20 -10.43 0.54 1.20
C LEU A 20 -11.46 -0.57 1.00
N ASP A 21 -12.67 -0.37 1.51
CA ASP A 21 -13.75 -1.34 1.36
C ASP A 21 -14.19 -1.48 -0.10
N LYS A 22 -13.95 -0.46 -0.92
CA LYS A 22 -14.36 -0.48 -2.33
C LYS A 22 -13.27 -1.02 -3.25
N ILE A 23 -12.05 -1.13 -2.76
CA ILE A 23 -10.94 -1.61 -3.56
C ILE A 23 -10.92 -3.13 -3.49
N THR A 24 -11.17 -3.75 -4.64
CA THR A 24 -11.12 -5.20 -4.75
C THR A 24 -9.85 -5.57 -5.52
N PRO A 25 -9.41 -6.84 -5.45
CA PRO A 25 -8.13 -7.22 -6.08
C PRO A 25 -8.03 -6.89 -7.55
N GLU A 26 -9.13 -6.98 -8.30
CA GLU A 26 -9.09 -6.71 -9.73
C GLU A 26 -8.95 -5.22 -10.05
N LYS A 27 -9.12 -4.35 -9.06
CA LYS A 27 -8.96 -2.91 -9.24
C LYS A 27 -7.50 -2.48 -9.15
N LEU A 28 -6.61 -3.41 -8.86
CA LEU A 28 -5.19 -3.16 -8.71
C LEU A 28 -4.41 -4.19 -9.52
N PRO A 29 -3.14 -3.95 -9.80
CA PRO A 29 -2.32 -4.97 -10.47
C PRO A 29 -2.34 -6.27 -9.71
N LYS A 30 -2.08 -7.37 -10.42
CA LYS A 30 -2.17 -8.70 -9.84
C LYS A 30 -1.25 -8.84 -8.63
N ASN A 31 -1.78 -9.47 -7.59
CA ASN A 31 -1.04 -9.77 -6.37
C ASN A 31 -0.61 -8.53 -5.57
N THR A 32 -1.30 -7.42 -5.79
CA THR A 32 -1.04 -6.20 -5.03
C THR A 32 -1.47 -6.38 -3.58
N TYR A 33 -0.70 -5.81 -2.68
CA TYR A 33 -0.99 -5.87 -1.26
C TYR A 33 -0.73 -4.51 -0.61
N LEU A 34 -1.35 -4.30 0.53
CA LEU A 34 -1.19 -3.07 1.29
C LEU A 34 0.05 -3.18 2.17
N GLY A 35 0.87 -2.16 2.16
CA GLY A 35 2.05 -2.07 3.03
C GLY A 35 2.06 -0.73 3.74
N GLY A 36 3.26 -0.27 4.07
CA GLY A 36 3.46 1.04 4.67
C GLY A 36 2.87 1.19 6.05
N GLY A 37 2.73 2.44 6.45
CA GLY A 37 2.30 2.78 7.79
C GLY A 37 0.88 2.33 8.12
N THR A 38 -0.01 2.34 7.14
CA THR A 38 -1.39 1.90 7.37
C THR A 38 -1.43 0.42 7.68
N ALA A 39 -0.65 -0.40 6.97
CA ALA A 39 -0.62 -1.83 7.25
C ALA A 39 -0.08 -2.10 8.64
N ILE A 40 0.92 -1.34 9.06
CA ILE A 40 1.46 -1.45 10.41
C ILE A 40 0.41 -1.04 11.44
N ALA A 41 -0.25 0.09 11.21
CA ALA A 41 -1.25 0.61 12.14
C ALA A 41 -2.41 -0.34 12.31
N LEU A 42 -2.87 -0.97 11.23
CA LEU A 42 -3.96 -1.94 11.29
C LEU A 42 -3.61 -3.12 12.18
N GLN A 43 -2.36 -3.51 12.20
CA GLN A 43 -1.95 -4.68 12.98
C GLN A 43 -1.54 -4.34 14.40
N LEU A 44 -0.98 -3.16 14.62
CA LEU A 44 -0.52 -2.75 15.95
C LEU A 44 -1.44 -1.75 16.64
N GLY A 45 -2.22 -1.00 15.86
CA GLY A 45 -3.15 -0.03 16.44
C GLY A 45 -2.49 1.14 17.12
N HIS A 46 -1.26 1.47 16.76
CA HIS A 46 -0.50 2.46 17.52
C HIS A 46 -0.77 3.91 17.11
N ARG A 47 -1.43 4.13 15.97
CA ARG A 47 -1.79 5.48 15.53
C ARG A 47 -2.80 5.39 14.40
N ARG A 48 -3.47 6.51 14.13
CA ARG A 48 -4.37 6.59 12.99
C ARG A 48 -3.55 6.76 11.72
N SER A 49 -4.11 6.33 10.62
CA SER A 49 -3.44 6.42 9.33
C SER A 49 -4.42 6.88 8.27
N VAL A 50 -3.92 7.67 7.32
CA VAL A 50 -4.74 8.24 6.24
C VAL A 50 -4.24 7.81 4.85
N ASP A 51 -3.03 7.30 4.74
CA ASP A 51 -2.43 6.97 3.45
C ASP A 51 -2.53 5.49 3.17
N LEU A 52 -2.69 5.15 1.89
CA LEU A 52 -2.71 3.75 1.47
C LEU A 52 -1.54 3.52 0.52
N ASP A 53 -0.61 2.67 0.93
CA ASP A 53 0.58 2.35 0.13
C ASP A 53 0.44 0.92 -0.38
N PHE A 54 0.24 0.77 -1.67
CA PHE A 54 0.09 -0.54 -2.31
C PHE A 54 1.38 -0.94 -3.00
N PHE A 55 1.68 -2.21 -2.93
CA PHE A 55 2.87 -2.79 -3.53
C PHE A 55 2.47 -3.97 -4.39
N THR A 56 3.07 -4.08 -5.57
CA THR A 56 2.84 -5.22 -6.45
C THR A 56 4.17 -5.90 -6.76
N PRO A 57 4.19 -7.23 -6.80
CA PRO A 57 5.44 -7.96 -7.02
C PRO A 57 5.93 -7.93 -8.47
N THR A 58 5.11 -7.44 -9.39
CA THR A 58 5.47 -7.40 -10.80
C THR A 58 5.42 -5.97 -11.32
N GLU A 59 6.15 -5.73 -12.40
CA GLU A 59 6.10 -4.43 -13.04
C GLU A 59 4.72 -4.18 -13.63
N PHE A 60 4.34 -2.93 -13.70
CA PHE A 60 3.06 -2.54 -14.28
C PHE A 60 3.29 -1.35 -15.22
N VAL A 61 2.31 -1.15 -16.12
CA VAL A 61 2.34 -0.02 -17.05
C VAL A 61 1.70 1.16 -16.33
N GLU A 62 2.51 2.14 -15.96
CA GLU A 62 2.06 3.24 -15.11
C GLU A 62 0.85 3.98 -15.70
N ARG A 63 0.91 4.33 -16.99
CA ARG A 63 -0.17 5.08 -17.60
C ARG A 63 -1.48 4.28 -17.63
N GLN A 64 -1.38 2.99 -17.87
CA GLN A 64 -2.55 2.12 -17.92
C GLN A 64 -3.26 2.09 -16.57
N TRP A 65 -2.51 1.94 -15.50
CA TRP A 65 -3.11 1.86 -14.17
C TRP A 65 -3.56 3.22 -13.67
N GLU A 66 -2.88 4.29 -14.08
CA GLU A 66 -3.34 5.64 -13.80
C GLU A 66 -4.74 5.85 -14.39
N GLU A 67 -4.92 5.47 -15.66
CA GLU A 67 -6.21 5.64 -16.33
C GLU A 67 -7.29 4.78 -15.69
N LYS A 68 -6.94 3.56 -15.34
CA LYS A 68 -7.90 2.65 -14.71
C LYS A 68 -8.34 3.15 -13.34
N LEU A 69 -7.41 3.60 -12.53
CA LEU A 69 -7.73 4.15 -11.22
C LEU A 69 -8.55 5.44 -11.34
N LYS A 70 -8.25 6.24 -12.35
CA LYS A 70 -9.00 7.45 -12.61
C LYS A 70 -10.45 7.11 -12.98
N LYS A 71 -10.64 6.13 -13.85
CA LYS A 71 -11.96 5.72 -14.28
C LYS A 71 -12.77 5.12 -13.12
N ASP A 72 -12.14 4.25 -12.34
CA ASP A 72 -12.85 3.51 -11.29
C ASP A 72 -13.08 4.34 -10.03
N PHE A 73 -12.15 5.23 -9.69
CA PHE A 73 -12.18 5.91 -8.39
C PHE A 73 -11.99 7.41 -8.48
N GLY A 74 -11.78 7.96 -9.66
CA GLY A 74 -11.50 9.39 -9.77
C GLY A 74 -10.12 9.79 -9.31
N PHE A 75 -9.16 8.89 -9.48
CA PHE A 75 -7.78 9.13 -9.08
C PHE A 75 -7.21 10.38 -9.71
N LYS A 76 -6.56 11.21 -8.92
CA LYS A 76 -5.89 12.42 -9.37
C LYS A 76 -4.40 12.26 -9.17
N LEU A 77 -3.66 12.26 -10.28
CA LEU A 77 -2.23 12.02 -10.26
C LEU A 77 -1.48 13.17 -9.60
N LEU A 78 -0.59 12.82 -8.68
CA LEU A 78 0.38 13.76 -8.12
C LEU A 78 1.75 13.53 -8.74
N LYS A 79 2.16 12.26 -8.87
CA LYS A 79 3.46 11.93 -9.42
C LYS A 79 3.40 10.59 -10.15
N ARG A 80 3.96 10.56 -11.36
CA ARG A 80 4.18 9.33 -12.11
C ARG A 80 5.67 9.22 -12.39
N ASP A 81 6.24 8.10 -11.98
CA ASP A 81 7.65 7.83 -12.19
C ASP A 81 7.78 6.35 -12.51
N TRP A 82 9.00 5.88 -12.71
CA TRP A 82 9.20 4.47 -13.04
C TRP A 82 8.58 3.59 -11.95
N GLN A 83 7.68 2.74 -12.37
CA GLN A 83 7.00 1.78 -11.48
C GLN A 83 6.45 2.45 -10.22
N THR A 84 5.93 3.66 -10.38
CA THR A 84 5.43 4.46 -9.27
C THR A 84 4.25 5.30 -9.73
N LEU A 85 3.16 5.22 -8.99
CA LEU A 85 2.03 6.14 -9.13
C LEU A 85 1.68 6.66 -7.76
N ILE A 86 1.61 7.97 -7.63
CA ILE A 86 1.21 8.61 -6.37
C ILE A 86 0.15 9.64 -6.71
N GLY A 87 -0.92 9.63 -5.96
CA GLY A 87 -1.99 10.58 -6.19
C GLY A 87 -3.03 10.50 -5.08
N TYR A 88 -4.21 11.01 -5.40
CA TYR A 88 -5.29 11.09 -4.42
C TYR A 88 -6.58 10.52 -5.01
N ILE A 89 -7.30 9.82 -4.17
CA ILE A 89 -8.70 9.48 -4.44
C ILE A 89 -9.48 10.18 -3.36
N LYS A 90 -10.21 11.22 -3.76
CA LYS A 90 -10.82 12.16 -2.82
C LYS A 90 -9.72 12.73 -1.94
N GLU A 91 -9.79 12.53 -0.64
CA GLU A 91 -8.80 13.08 0.28
C GLU A 91 -7.77 12.07 0.72
N VAL A 92 -7.82 10.86 0.17
CA VAL A 92 -6.92 9.78 0.58
C VAL A 92 -5.75 9.70 -0.37
N LYS A 93 -4.55 9.78 0.16
CA LYS A 93 -3.34 9.63 -0.64
C LYS A 93 -3.11 8.16 -0.93
N ILE A 94 -2.92 7.86 -2.22
CA ILE A 94 -2.72 6.49 -2.69
C ILE A 94 -1.36 6.41 -3.37
N SER A 95 -0.59 5.41 -3.03
CA SER A 95 0.67 5.12 -3.71
C SER A 95 0.65 3.69 -4.21
N LEU A 96 1.20 3.48 -5.40
CA LEU A 96 1.34 2.16 -5.99
C LEU A 96 2.77 2.00 -6.47
N PHE A 97 3.45 0.98 -5.98
CA PHE A 97 4.85 0.72 -6.28
C PHE A 97 5.04 -0.72 -6.70
N ALA A 98 5.97 -0.96 -7.63
CA ALA A 98 6.46 -2.31 -7.85
C ALA A 98 7.52 -2.62 -6.81
N TYR A 99 7.39 -3.78 -6.15
CA TYR A 99 8.33 -4.21 -5.13
C TYR A 99 8.54 -5.71 -5.33
N LYS A 100 9.68 -6.07 -5.88
CA LYS A 100 9.90 -7.43 -6.38
C LYS A 100 10.43 -8.40 -5.34
N TYR A 101 10.80 -7.93 -4.17
CA TYR A 101 11.41 -8.80 -3.18
C TYR A 101 10.39 -9.74 -2.58
N ARG A 102 10.82 -10.98 -2.35
CA ARG A 102 9.94 -12.00 -1.81
C ARG A 102 9.51 -11.64 -0.39
N GLN A 103 8.25 -11.89 -0.12
CA GLN A 103 7.74 -11.74 1.25
C GLN A 103 8.17 -12.95 2.07
N ILE A 104 8.54 -12.71 3.32
CA ILE A 104 9.04 -13.74 4.23
C ILE A 104 7.89 -14.54 4.84
N ALA A 105 6.83 -13.85 5.22
CA ALA A 105 5.71 -14.44 5.92
C ALA A 105 4.45 -14.37 5.06
N PRO A 106 3.47 -15.24 5.30
CA PRO A 106 2.21 -15.17 4.56
C PRO A 106 1.52 -13.84 4.79
N LYS A 107 0.95 -13.29 3.73
CA LYS A 107 0.17 -12.07 3.84
C LYS A 107 -1.11 -12.35 4.60
N LYS A 108 -1.64 -11.31 5.22
CA LYS A 108 -2.90 -11.40 5.95
C LYS A 108 -4.01 -10.80 5.10
N SER A 109 -5.25 -11.11 5.45
CA SER A 109 -6.40 -10.57 4.77
C SER A 109 -6.99 -9.42 5.57
N TYR A 110 -7.41 -8.38 4.85
CA TYR A 110 -8.22 -7.32 5.42
C TYR A 110 -9.31 -7.01 4.41
N GLY A 111 -10.53 -7.44 4.73
CA GLY A 111 -11.59 -7.37 3.74
C GLY A 111 -11.21 -8.21 2.54
N LYS A 112 -11.19 -7.58 1.37
CA LYS A 112 -10.91 -8.27 0.11
C LYS A 112 -9.49 -8.11 -0.37
N ILE A 113 -8.66 -7.39 0.37
CA ILE A 113 -7.28 -7.16 -0.04
C ILE A 113 -6.32 -7.89 0.88
N LEU A 114 -5.09 -8.00 0.44
CA LEU A 114 -4.01 -8.61 1.21
C LEU A 114 -3.19 -7.51 1.87
N ILE A 115 -2.66 -7.83 3.05
CA ILE A 115 -1.80 -6.92 3.80
C ILE A 115 -0.51 -7.68 4.10
N ALA A 116 0.64 -7.01 3.93
CA ALA A 116 1.92 -7.61 4.27
C ALA A 116 2.00 -7.90 5.77
N ALA A 117 2.60 -9.02 6.14
CA ALA A 117 2.79 -9.38 7.53
C ALA A 117 3.78 -8.42 8.19
N LEU A 118 3.72 -8.32 9.53
CA LEU A 118 4.59 -7.40 10.25
C LEU A 118 6.07 -7.66 9.99
N GLN A 119 6.45 -8.94 9.89
CA GLN A 119 7.85 -9.28 9.60
C GLN A 119 8.29 -8.67 8.28
N ASP A 120 7.44 -8.75 7.28
CA ASP A 120 7.76 -8.21 5.96
C ASP A 120 7.73 -6.70 5.95
N LEU A 121 6.81 -6.09 6.69
CA LEU A 121 6.77 -4.63 6.81
C LEU A 121 8.05 -4.11 7.45
N THR A 122 8.55 -4.81 8.45
CA THR A 122 9.81 -4.45 9.08
C THR A 122 10.96 -4.57 8.09
N ALA A 123 11.01 -5.67 7.34
CA ALA A 123 12.05 -5.87 6.34
C ALA A 123 12.00 -4.82 5.24
N MET A 124 10.80 -4.47 4.80
CA MET A 124 10.63 -3.44 3.77
C MET A 124 11.09 -2.08 4.28
N LYS A 125 10.82 -1.78 5.54
CA LYS A 125 11.29 -0.53 6.14
C LYS A 125 12.81 -0.49 6.17
N LEU A 126 13.44 -1.58 6.60
CA LEU A 126 14.89 -1.66 6.61
C LEU A 126 15.47 -1.57 5.21
N ASP A 127 14.84 -2.23 4.26
CA ASP A 127 15.29 -2.17 2.88
C ASP A 127 15.27 -0.74 2.35
N THR A 128 14.20 -0.01 2.66
CA THR A 128 14.10 1.39 2.27
C THR A 128 15.24 2.21 2.86
N ILE A 129 15.50 2.01 4.14
CA ILE A 129 16.56 2.74 4.83
C ILE A 129 17.93 2.39 4.28
N LEU A 130 18.24 1.10 4.20
CA LEU A 130 19.57 0.65 3.81
C LEU A 130 19.80 0.77 2.31
N GLY A 131 18.80 0.40 1.52
CA GLY A 131 18.94 0.44 0.07
C GLY A 131 19.03 1.85 -0.45
N ARG A 132 18.17 2.72 0.02
CA ARG A 132 18.19 4.13 -0.39
C ARG A 132 19.43 4.81 0.14
N GLY A 133 19.80 4.47 1.38
CA GLY A 133 20.99 5.03 1.97
C GLY A 133 22.24 4.67 1.20
N THR A 134 22.36 3.43 0.76
CA THR A 134 23.53 3.01 0.02
C THR A 134 23.57 3.64 -1.36
N LYS A 135 22.45 3.97 -1.92
CA LYS A 135 22.41 4.55 -3.25
C LYS A 135 22.64 6.04 -3.22
N ARG A 136 21.90 6.75 -2.40
CA ARG A 136 21.96 8.20 -2.37
C ARG A 136 21.19 8.82 -1.23
N ASP A 137 20.35 8.04 -0.59
CA ASP A 137 19.37 8.56 0.32
C ASP A 137 19.51 8.05 1.73
N LEU A 138 20.72 7.75 2.10
CA LEU A 138 20.98 7.40 3.48
C LEU A 138 20.41 8.46 4.41
N ILE A 139 20.45 9.67 3.94
CA ILE A 139 19.92 10.82 4.69
C ILE A 139 18.41 10.81 4.76
N ASP A 140 17.75 10.05 3.92
CA ASP A 140 16.29 9.98 3.95
C ASP A 140 15.77 9.12 5.09
N ILE A 141 16.65 8.57 5.82
CA ILE A 141 16.30 7.72 6.95
C ILE A 141 15.60 8.53 8.08
#